data_d021951d65a09a9ec11a223239d97e8b
#
_entry.id   d021951d65a09a9ec11a223239d97e8b
#
_cell.length_a   1.000
_cell.length_b   1.000
_cell.length_c   1.000
_cell.angle_alpha   90.00
_cell.angle_beta   90.00
_cell.angle_gamma   90.00
#
_symmetry.space_group_name_H-M   'P 1'
#
loop_
_entity.id
_entity.type
_entity.pdbx_description
1 polymer ?
#
loop_
_entity_poly.entity_id
_entity_poly.type
_entity_poly.pdbx_seq_one_letter_code
_entity_poly.pdbx_strand_id
1 'polypeptide(L)'
;DDADVTHLRDRALAVDAPYVTLHSGKRLRSRAIVIACGLGANALLGENWLRPKKGQLAITDRYAPLLSHQLVELGYGASAHAGGTSVAFNVQPRPTGQLLIGSSRQFDNTDRELDLPLLATMLTRARHFLPSLDNLNIIRCWSGFRAASADGNPLIGPHPARPGIWLALGHEGLGVTTAPATAELLCAQILGERSPVSPDAWLPARLQKQEAIA
;
A
#
# COMPACT_ATOMS: atom_id res chain seq x y z
N ASP A 1 -17.82 -18.12 5.40
CA ASP A 1 -17.29 -19.20 4.54
C ASP A 1 -17.62 -18.84 3.11
N ASP A 2 -16.70 -18.15 2.44
CA ASP A 2 -16.79 -17.89 1.02
C ASP A 2 -16.41 -19.18 0.29
N ALA A 3 -17.43 -19.91 -0.14
CA ALA A 3 -17.40 -21.32 -0.52
C ALA A 3 -16.51 -21.63 -1.74
N ASP A 4 -15.92 -20.67 -2.45
CA ASP A 4 -15.22 -20.90 -3.70
C ASP A 4 -13.82 -20.26 -3.82
N VAL A 5 -13.17 -19.91 -2.70
CA VAL A 5 -11.82 -19.35 -2.73
C VAL A 5 -10.77 -20.42 -2.42
N THR A 6 -9.89 -20.71 -3.38
CA THR A 6 -8.73 -21.57 -3.16
C THR A 6 -7.48 -20.76 -2.85
N HIS A 7 -6.90 -20.98 -1.67
CA HIS A 7 -5.64 -20.36 -1.26
C HIS A 7 -4.46 -21.25 -1.65
N LEU A 8 -3.55 -20.69 -2.47
CA LEU A 8 -2.31 -21.36 -2.84
C LEU A 8 -1.11 -20.64 -2.20
N ARG A 9 -0.30 -21.40 -1.45
CA ARG A 9 0.95 -20.88 -0.86
C ARG A 9 2.09 -21.06 -1.85
N ASP A 10 2.09 -20.23 -2.89
CA ASP A 10 3.11 -20.27 -3.94
C ASP A 10 3.35 -18.86 -4.49
N ARG A 11 4.42 -18.68 -5.22
CA ARG A 11 4.81 -17.40 -5.82
C ARG A 11 4.52 -17.42 -7.32
N ALA A 12 3.82 -16.40 -7.82
CA ALA A 12 3.72 -16.17 -9.26
C ALA A 12 5.08 -15.71 -9.81
N LEU A 13 5.59 -16.39 -10.82
CA LEU A 13 6.83 -16.04 -11.53
C LEU A 13 6.56 -15.32 -12.83
N ALA A 14 5.49 -15.66 -13.54
CA ALA A 14 5.12 -15.05 -14.79
C ALA A 14 3.61 -15.01 -14.96
N VAL A 15 3.15 -13.99 -15.66
CA VAL A 15 1.75 -13.80 -16.04
C VAL A 15 1.69 -13.56 -17.54
N ASP A 16 1.02 -14.45 -18.23
CA ASP A 16 0.73 -14.37 -19.66
C ASP A 16 -0.68 -14.92 -19.89
N ALA A 17 -1.65 -14.02 -19.93
CA ALA A 17 -3.06 -14.40 -19.98
C ALA A 17 -3.34 -15.37 -21.14
N PRO A 18 -4.09 -16.44 -20.91
CA PRO A 18 -4.88 -16.77 -19.71
C PRO A 18 -4.14 -17.54 -18.61
N TYR A 19 -2.82 -17.48 -18.53
CA TYR A 19 -2.03 -18.31 -17.62
C TYR A 19 -1.24 -17.51 -16.59
N VAL A 20 -1.11 -18.08 -15.38
CA VAL A 20 -0.14 -17.70 -14.35
C VAL A 20 0.79 -18.89 -14.11
N THR A 21 2.10 -18.68 -14.21
CA THR A 21 3.12 -19.68 -13.89
C THR A 21 3.63 -19.47 -12.48
N LEU A 22 3.57 -20.49 -11.66
CA LEU A 22 3.99 -20.51 -10.27
C LEU A 22 5.44 -20.99 -10.12
N HIS A 23 6.06 -20.67 -8.99
CA HIS A 23 7.43 -21.11 -8.65
C HIS A 23 7.56 -22.64 -8.60
N SER A 24 6.51 -23.35 -8.18
CA SER A 24 6.43 -24.81 -8.23
C SER A 24 6.43 -25.41 -9.64
N GLY A 25 6.39 -24.59 -10.70
CA GLY A 25 6.22 -25.01 -12.08
C GLY A 25 4.75 -25.23 -12.48
N LYS A 26 3.80 -25.18 -11.54
CA LYS A 26 2.38 -25.30 -11.86
C LYS A 26 1.90 -24.10 -12.67
N ARG A 27 1.07 -24.36 -13.67
CA ARG A 27 0.38 -23.32 -14.45
C ARG A 27 -1.10 -23.31 -14.10
N LEU A 28 -1.61 -22.12 -13.79
CA LEU A 28 -3.03 -21.89 -13.54
C LEU A 28 -3.63 -21.17 -14.73
N ARG A 29 -4.83 -21.58 -15.15
CA ARG A 29 -5.57 -20.92 -16.23
C ARG A 29 -6.76 -20.17 -15.65
N SER A 30 -6.93 -18.91 -16.07
CA SER A 30 -8.09 -18.08 -15.68
C SER A 30 -8.50 -17.18 -16.84
N ARG A 31 -9.79 -16.79 -16.88
CA ARG A 31 -10.32 -15.81 -17.83
C ARG A 31 -9.93 -14.38 -17.47
N ALA A 32 -9.76 -14.11 -16.19
CA ALA A 32 -9.30 -12.83 -15.67
C ALA A 32 -8.21 -13.07 -14.62
N ILE A 33 -7.12 -12.33 -14.69
CA ILE A 33 -6.00 -12.39 -13.75
C ILE A 33 -5.84 -11.03 -13.13
N VAL A 34 -6.04 -10.93 -11.81
CA VAL A 34 -5.89 -9.68 -11.06
C VAL A 34 -4.52 -9.62 -10.42
N ILE A 35 -3.76 -8.57 -10.72
CA ILE A 35 -2.46 -8.30 -10.11
C ILE A 35 -2.68 -7.32 -8.95
N ALA A 36 -2.52 -7.84 -7.72
CA ALA A 36 -2.70 -7.10 -6.47
C ALA A 36 -1.49 -7.25 -5.52
N CYS A 37 -0.29 -7.49 -6.07
CA CYS A 37 0.92 -7.86 -5.32
C CYS A 37 1.84 -6.67 -4.96
N GLY A 38 1.32 -5.44 -4.96
CA GLY A 38 2.06 -4.24 -4.60
C GLY A 38 3.32 -4.07 -5.47
N LEU A 39 4.46 -3.72 -4.87
CA LEU A 39 5.72 -3.50 -5.60
C LEU A 39 6.19 -4.73 -6.42
N GLY A 40 5.76 -5.93 -6.05
CA GLY A 40 6.06 -7.14 -6.80
C GLY A 40 5.48 -7.16 -8.22
N ALA A 41 4.49 -6.31 -8.49
CA ALA A 41 3.89 -6.17 -9.81
C ALA A 41 4.89 -5.71 -10.88
N ASN A 42 5.83 -4.83 -10.54
CA ASN A 42 6.84 -4.36 -11.49
C ASN A 42 7.66 -5.53 -12.07
N ALA A 43 8.18 -6.38 -11.19
CA ALA A 43 8.96 -7.55 -11.63
C ALA A 43 8.09 -8.58 -12.37
N LEU A 44 6.85 -8.80 -11.91
CA LEU A 44 5.94 -9.78 -12.50
C LEU A 44 5.46 -9.37 -13.91
N LEU A 45 5.28 -8.07 -14.12
CA LEU A 45 4.81 -7.52 -15.40
C LEU A 45 5.97 -7.11 -16.32
N GLY A 46 7.19 -6.92 -15.78
CA GLY A 46 8.32 -6.36 -16.52
C GLY A 46 8.15 -4.87 -16.82
N GLU A 47 7.42 -4.14 -15.97
CA GLU A 47 7.04 -2.74 -16.15
C GLU A 47 7.21 -1.95 -14.85
N ASN A 48 7.42 -0.64 -14.94
CA ASN A 48 7.69 0.23 -13.77
C ASN A 48 6.45 1.04 -13.37
N TRP A 49 5.38 0.37 -13.01
CA TRP A 49 4.13 1.02 -12.57
C TRP A 49 4.23 1.71 -11.21
N LEU A 50 5.10 1.21 -10.33
CA LEU A 50 5.11 1.58 -8.92
C LEU A 50 6.50 1.96 -8.45
N ARG A 51 6.56 2.97 -7.58
CA ARG A 51 7.78 3.38 -6.88
C ARG A 51 7.67 3.03 -5.39
N PRO A 52 8.75 2.57 -4.75
CA PRO A 52 8.77 2.34 -3.32
C PRO A 52 8.74 3.69 -2.56
N LYS A 53 7.84 3.81 -1.60
CA LYS A 53 7.81 4.91 -0.65
C LYS A 53 8.04 4.35 0.74
N LYS A 54 9.28 4.43 1.20
CA LYS A 54 9.72 3.89 2.49
C LYS A 54 9.03 4.60 3.64
N GLY A 55 8.67 3.87 4.66
CA GLY A 55 8.15 4.42 5.90
C GLY A 55 8.62 3.60 7.10
N GLN A 56 8.72 4.25 8.24
CA GLN A 56 9.13 3.65 9.50
C GLN A 56 8.00 3.73 10.51
N LEU A 57 7.92 2.73 11.37
CA LEU A 57 6.99 2.61 12.47
C LEU A 57 7.72 2.15 13.72
N ALA A 58 7.16 2.52 14.86
CA ALA A 58 7.57 2.02 16.18
C ALA A 58 6.36 1.47 16.92
N ILE A 59 6.57 0.50 17.81
CA ILE A 59 5.53 -0.03 18.68
C ILE A 59 6.02 -0.07 20.12
N THR A 60 5.16 0.33 21.05
CA THR A 60 5.45 0.32 22.48
C THR A 60 5.30 -1.08 23.06
N ASP A 61 5.77 -1.26 24.29
CA ASP A 61 5.34 -2.35 25.14
C ASP A 61 3.84 -2.22 25.48
N ARG A 62 3.32 -3.20 26.21
CA ARG A 62 1.91 -3.24 26.60
C ARG A 62 1.67 -2.43 27.86
N TYR A 63 0.69 -1.55 27.80
CA TYR A 63 0.29 -0.69 28.91
C TYR A 63 -1.23 -0.73 29.10
N ALA A 64 -1.69 -0.26 30.24
CA ALA A 64 -3.11 0.04 30.41
C ALA A 64 -3.56 1.03 29.30
N PRO A 65 -4.82 0.97 28.86
CA PRO A 65 -5.28 1.80 27.76
C PRO A 65 -5.08 3.30 28.01
N LEU A 66 -4.16 3.91 27.25
CA LEU A 66 -3.90 5.37 27.27
C LEU A 66 -4.77 6.11 26.27
N LEU A 67 -5.18 5.42 25.20
CA LEU A 67 -5.96 5.96 24.12
C LEU A 67 -7.06 4.99 23.74
N SER A 68 -8.25 5.48 23.46
CA SER A 68 -9.37 4.72 22.92
C SER A 68 -9.53 4.87 21.40
N HIS A 69 -8.87 5.89 20.81
CA HIS A 69 -8.99 6.21 19.39
C HIS A 69 -7.61 6.48 18.79
N GLN A 70 -7.52 6.35 17.48
CA GLN A 70 -6.34 6.81 16.73
C GLN A 70 -6.23 8.32 16.79
N LEU A 71 -5.03 8.83 17.01
CA LEU A 71 -4.70 10.25 16.92
C LEU A 71 -3.86 10.49 15.67
N VAL A 72 -4.21 11.52 14.91
CA VAL A 72 -3.54 11.93 13.67
C VAL A 72 -3.45 13.45 13.65
N GLU A 73 -2.30 14.01 13.32
CA GLU A 73 -2.19 15.47 13.16
C GLU A 73 -2.94 15.97 11.93
N LEU A 74 -3.44 17.19 11.97
CA LEU A 74 -4.18 17.80 10.85
C LEU A 74 -3.34 17.91 9.57
N GLY A 75 -2.04 18.10 9.69
CA GLY A 75 -1.10 18.15 8.56
C GLY A 75 -0.74 16.80 7.93
N TYR A 76 -1.29 15.69 8.43
CA TYR A 76 -0.94 14.35 7.97
C TYR A 76 -1.16 14.14 6.47
N GLY A 77 -2.27 14.64 5.94
CA GLY A 77 -2.59 14.57 4.50
C GLY A 77 -1.58 15.32 3.64
N ALA A 78 -1.24 16.54 4.02
CA ALA A 78 -0.22 17.33 3.31
C ALA A 78 1.15 16.62 3.31
N SER A 79 1.56 16.06 4.45
CA SER A 79 2.78 15.24 4.55
C SER A 79 2.72 13.98 3.67
N ALA A 80 1.54 13.37 3.51
CA ALA A 80 1.36 12.20 2.67
C ALA A 80 1.61 12.49 1.18
N HIS A 81 1.29 13.70 0.72
CA HIS A 81 1.43 14.12 -0.68
C HIS A 81 2.74 14.90 -0.94
N ALA A 82 3.55 15.17 0.09
CA ALA A 82 4.85 15.81 -0.09
C ALA A 82 5.81 14.94 -0.92
N GLY A 83 6.50 15.55 -1.87
CA GLY A 83 7.43 14.87 -2.78
C GLY A 83 8.78 14.48 -2.16
N GLY A 84 9.06 14.88 -0.91
CA GLY A 84 10.34 14.64 -0.23
C GLY A 84 10.22 13.75 1.01
N THR A 85 11.29 13.72 1.81
CA THR A 85 11.28 13.09 3.13
C THR A 85 10.37 13.89 4.07
N SER A 86 9.46 13.20 4.74
CA SER A 86 8.52 13.83 5.68
C SER A 86 8.21 12.93 6.88
N VAL A 87 7.79 13.59 7.96
CA VAL A 87 7.31 12.94 9.18
C VAL A 87 5.97 13.56 9.55
N ALA A 88 5.01 12.71 9.92
CA ALA A 88 3.71 13.14 10.42
C ALA A 88 3.28 12.28 11.60
N PHE A 89 2.65 12.92 12.58
CA PHE A 89 2.17 12.25 13.78
C PHE A 89 0.96 11.38 13.50
N ASN A 90 1.07 10.13 13.93
CA ASN A 90 -0.02 9.15 13.91
C ASN A 90 0.25 8.12 15.02
N VAL A 91 -0.67 7.97 15.94
CA VAL A 91 -0.62 6.94 17.00
C VAL A 91 -1.91 6.14 17.00
N GLN A 92 -1.78 4.83 16.96
CA GLN A 92 -2.89 3.89 16.92
C GLN A 92 -2.84 2.96 18.13
N PRO A 93 -3.87 2.98 19.00
CA PRO A 93 -3.99 1.98 20.04
C PRO A 93 -4.28 0.60 19.44
N ARG A 94 -3.68 -0.42 20.04
CA ARG A 94 -3.93 -1.81 19.67
C ARG A 94 -4.73 -2.51 20.77
N PRO A 95 -5.58 -3.49 20.44
CA PRO A 95 -6.31 -4.28 21.46
C PRO A 95 -5.40 -4.96 22.48
N THR A 96 -4.13 -5.15 22.12
CA THR A 96 -3.09 -5.73 22.98
C THR A 96 -2.54 -4.78 24.04
N GLY A 97 -2.98 -3.51 24.10
CA GLY A 97 -2.46 -2.47 24.99
C GLY A 97 -1.22 -1.75 24.48
N GLN A 98 -0.76 -2.06 23.27
CA GLN A 98 0.38 -1.41 22.63
C GLN A 98 -0.07 -0.16 21.87
N LEU A 99 0.83 0.79 21.67
CA LEU A 99 0.65 1.93 20.77
C LEU A 99 1.55 1.75 19.55
N LEU A 100 0.95 1.80 18.36
CA LEU A 100 1.68 1.87 17.10
C LEU A 100 1.89 3.32 16.73
N ILE A 101 3.16 3.74 16.63
CA ILE A 101 3.58 5.12 16.38
C ILE A 101 4.12 5.24 14.96
N GLY A 102 3.63 6.21 14.21
CA GLY A 102 4.05 6.54 12.85
C GLY A 102 3.84 8.01 12.55
N SER A 103 4.19 8.39 11.38
CA SER A 103 4.88 7.68 10.32
C SER A 103 5.90 8.57 9.64
N SER A 104 6.90 7.96 9.04
CA SER A 104 7.80 8.66 8.12
C SER A 104 7.50 8.29 6.66
N ARG A 105 8.02 9.11 5.74
CA ARG A 105 7.95 8.89 4.30
C ARG A 105 9.26 9.32 3.67
N GLN A 106 9.82 8.47 2.80
CA GLN A 106 11.00 8.75 2.01
C GLN A 106 10.77 8.18 0.62
N PHE A 107 10.86 9.02 -0.41
CA PHE A 107 10.94 8.57 -1.79
C PHE A 107 12.38 8.16 -2.13
N ASP A 108 12.53 7.32 -3.14
CA ASP A 108 13.80 6.91 -3.74
C ASP A 108 14.79 6.22 -2.78
N ASN A 109 14.34 5.86 -1.58
CA ASN A 109 15.10 5.04 -0.65
C ASN A 109 14.56 3.60 -0.72
N THR A 110 15.37 2.69 -1.27
CA THR A 110 15.05 1.25 -1.42
C THR A 110 15.70 0.39 -0.36
N ASP A 111 16.52 0.99 0.50
CA ASP A 111 17.12 0.32 1.65
C ASP A 111 16.06 -0.05 2.69
N ARG A 112 16.18 -1.23 3.27
CA ARG A 112 15.29 -1.73 4.34
C ARG A 112 15.77 -1.39 5.74
N GLU A 113 16.98 -0.85 5.86
CA GLU A 113 17.54 -0.46 7.15
C GLU A 113 16.76 0.72 7.77
N LEU A 114 16.81 0.84 9.08
CA LEU A 114 16.23 1.96 9.78
C LEU A 114 17.08 3.23 9.55
N ASP A 115 16.43 4.30 9.16
CA ASP A 115 16.98 5.65 9.21
C ASP A 115 16.78 6.18 10.63
N LEU A 116 17.81 6.01 11.48
CA LEU A 116 17.72 6.37 12.89
C LEU A 116 17.49 7.86 13.14
N PRO A 117 18.13 8.81 12.41
CA PRO A 117 17.81 10.23 12.52
C PRO A 117 16.34 10.56 12.22
N LEU A 118 15.80 9.96 11.15
CA LEU A 118 14.40 10.16 10.79
C LEU A 118 13.45 9.51 11.79
N LEU A 119 13.80 8.34 12.32
CA LEU A 119 13.06 7.68 13.39
C LEU A 119 13.02 8.54 14.66
N ALA A 120 14.16 9.12 15.06
CA ALA A 120 14.24 10.02 16.19
C ALA A 120 13.36 11.26 15.99
N THR A 121 13.37 11.85 14.79
CA THR A 121 12.48 12.97 14.42
C THR A 121 11.02 12.59 14.54
N MET A 122 10.64 11.39 14.07
CA MET A 122 9.28 10.86 14.15
C MET A 122 8.82 10.68 15.61
N LEU A 123 9.68 10.11 16.46
CA LEU A 123 9.37 9.92 17.89
C LEU A 123 9.30 11.25 18.64
N THR A 124 10.19 12.19 18.36
CA THR A 124 10.15 13.55 18.93
C THR A 124 8.86 14.26 18.55
N ARG A 125 8.43 14.15 17.28
CA ARG A 125 7.15 14.71 16.85
C ARG A 125 5.97 14.04 17.56
N ALA A 126 5.99 12.74 17.75
CA ALA A 126 4.95 12.02 18.46
C ALA A 126 4.84 12.46 19.92
N ARG A 127 5.96 12.65 20.60
CA ARG A 127 6.02 13.16 21.99
C ARG A 127 5.48 14.58 22.12
N HIS A 128 5.69 15.42 21.09
CA HIS A 128 5.12 16.78 21.08
C HIS A 128 3.58 16.77 21.12
N PHE A 129 2.95 15.85 20.37
CA PHE A 129 1.48 15.70 20.34
C PHE A 129 0.92 14.88 21.51
N LEU A 130 1.70 13.92 22.00
CA LEU A 130 1.32 13.02 23.09
C LEU A 130 2.47 12.87 24.09
N PRO A 131 2.63 13.82 25.04
CA PRO A 131 3.75 13.82 25.99
C PRO A 131 3.82 12.56 26.88
N SER A 132 2.69 11.89 27.11
CA SER A 132 2.67 10.63 27.89
C SER A 132 3.51 9.50 27.28
N LEU A 133 3.89 9.60 25.98
CA LEU A 133 4.83 8.67 25.34
C LEU A 133 6.22 8.67 26.00
N ASP A 134 6.61 9.70 26.74
CA ASP A 134 7.89 9.75 27.46
C ASP A 134 8.05 8.66 28.51
N ASN A 135 6.95 8.15 29.03
CA ASN A 135 6.91 7.10 30.03
C ASN A 135 6.79 5.69 29.46
N LEU A 136 6.84 5.56 28.12
CA LEU A 136 6.64 4.28 27.45
C LEU A 136 7.91 3.78 26.79
N ASN A 137 8.13 2.48 26.89
CA ASN A 137 9.23 1.80 26.20
C ASN A 137 8.83 1.42 24.78
N ILE A 138 9.69 1.69 23.82
CA ILE A 138 9.59 1.17 22.46
C ILE A 138 10.26 -0.21 22.43
N ILE A 139 9.53 -1.24 22.04
CA ILE A 139 10.05 -2.60 21.98
C ILE A 139 10.50 -3.01 20.58
N ARG A 140 10.00 -2.33 19.54
CA ARG A 140 10.36 -2.63 18.17
C ARG A 140 10.16 -1.43 17.26
N CYS A 141 11.11 -1.26 16.31
CA CYS A 141 11.00 -0.39 15.16
C CYS A 141 11.22 -1.20 13.87
N TRP A 142 10.59 -0.81 12.79
CA TRP A 142 10.80 -1.43 11.48
C TRP A 142 10.53 -0.46 10.35
N SER A 143 11.02 -0.78 9.17
CA SER A 143 10.72 -0.10 7.92
C SER A 143 9.89 -0.98 7.00
N GLY A 144 9.19 -0.35 6.06
CA GLY A 144 8.45 -1.02 5.00
C GLY A 144 8.23 -0.07 3.83
N PHE A 145 7.76 -0.61 2.72
CA PHE A 145 7.53 0.16 1.50
C PHE A 145 6.04 0.19 1.17
N ARG A 146 5.54 1.39 0.92
CA ARG A 146 4.25 1.60 0.27
C ARG A 146 4.47 1.59 -1.23
N ALA A 147 3.56 0.99 -1.97
CA ALA A 147 3.58 0.96 -3.42
C ALA A 147 2.86 2.21 -3.95
N ALA A 148 3.62 3.20 -4.40
CA ALA A 148 3.08 4.45 -4.92
C ALA A 148 3.11 4.45 -6.46
N SER A 149 2.01 4.85 -7.10
CA SER A 149 1.96 5.17 -8.53
C SER A 149 2.61 6.52 -8.80
N ALA A 150 2.87 6.82 -10.06
CA ALA A 150 3.52 8.07 -10.46
C ALA A 150 2.71 9.32 -10.08
N ASP A 151 1.39 9.25 -10.15
CA ASP A 151 0.47 10.35 -9.85
C ASP A 151 -0.17 10.27 -8.45
N GLY A 152 0.21 9.30 -7.64
CA GLY A 152 -0.31 9.08 -6.29
C GLY A 152 -1.72 8.48 -6.23
N ASN A 153 -2.35 8.19 -7.36
CA ASN A 153 -3.66 7.55 -7.41
C ASN A 153 -3.55 6.05 -7.69
N PRO A 154 -4.41 5.19 -7.13
CA PRO A 154 -4.35 3.76 -7.41
C PRO A 154 -4.64 3.44 -8.88
N LEU A 155 -4.11 2.32 -9.34
CA LEU A 155 -4.30 1.74 -10.67
C LEU A 155 -5.32 0.62 -10.55
N ILE A 156 -6.56 0.88 -10.97
CA ILE A 156 -7.68 -0.06 -10.84
C ILE A 156 -8.35 -0.23 -12.20
N GLY A 157 -8.22 -1.40 -12.79
CA GLY A 157 -8.85 -1.69 -14.09
C GLY A 157 -7.99 -2.57 -15.00
N PRO A 158 -8.36 -2.66 -16.29
CA PRO A 158 -7.65 -3.51 -17.25
C PRO A 158 -6.23 -2.98 -17.52
N HIS A 159 -5.32 -3.92 -17.70
CA HIS A 159 -3.98 -3.59 -18.19
C HIS A 159 -4.07 -3.08 -19.63
N PRO A 160 -3.53 -1.89 -19.96
CA PRO A 160 -3.80 -1.26 -21.24
C PRO A 160 -3.26 -2.02 -22.47
N ALA A 161 -2.22 -2.85 -22.30
CA ALA A 161 -1.59 -3.60 -23.39
C ALA A 161 -1.75 -5.12 -23.28
N ARG A 162 -2.33 -5.65 -22.19
CA ARG A 162 -2.41 -7.11 -21.94
C ARG A 162 -3.86 -7.53 -21.63
N PRO A 163 -4.66 -7.90 -22.63
CA PRO A 163 -6.03 -8.37 -22.42
C PRO A 163 -6.09 -9.53 -21.42
N GLY A 164 -7.09 -9.53 -20.54
CA GLY A 164 -7.27 -10.55 -19.51
C GLY A 164 -6.46 -10.33 -18.23
N ILE A 165 -5.55 -9.33 -18.20
CA ILE A 165 -4.84 -8.89 -17.00
C ILE A 165 -5.50 -7.61 -16.47
N TRP A 166 -5.70 -7.59 -15.15
CA TRP A 166 -6.34 -6.51 -14.41
C TRP A 166 -5.43 -6.05 -13.28
N LEU A 167 -5.41 -4.77 -12.98
CA LEU A 167 -4.56 -4.17 -11.95
C LEU A 167 -5.39 -3.67 -10.78
N ALA A 168 -4.90 -3.92 -9.56
CA ALA A 168 -5.36 -3.36 -8.30
C ALA A 168 -4.11 -2.95 -7.49
N LEU A 169 -3.48 -1.84 -7.88
CA LEU A 169 -2.13 -1.47 -7.47
C LEU A 169 -2.07 0.01 -7.04
N GLY A 170 -0.98 0.42 -6.42
CA GLY A 170 -0.65 1.83 -6.24
C GLY A 170 -1.45 2.56 -5.15
N HIS A 171 -2.09 1.87 -4.23
CA HIS A 171 -2.91 2.48 -3.16
C HIS A 171 -2.08 3.16 -2.06
N GLU A 172 -0.77 3.07 -2.11
CA GLU A 172 0.14 3.60 -1.10
C GLU A 172 -0.25 3.17 0.34
N GLY A 173 -0.53 4.13 1.22
CA GLY A 173 -0.92 3.88 2.61
C GLY A 173 -2.41 3.58 2.82
N LEU A 174 -3.23 3.68 1.79
CA LEU A 174 -4.70 3.55 1.89
C LEU A 174 -5.24 2.18 1.45
N GLY A 175 -4.37 1.26 1.01
CA GLY A 175 -4.77 0.01 0.39
C GLY A 175 -5.74 -0.84 1.21
N VAL A 176 -5.53 -0.96 2.52
CA VAL A 176 -6.42 -1.73 3.41
C VAL A 176 -7.81 -1.07 3.50
N THR A 177 -7.84 0.25 3.68
CA THR A 177 -9.09 1.02 3.81
C THR A 177 -9.90 1.01 2.53
N THR A 178 -9.24 1.07 1.36
CA THR A 178 -9.91 1.18 0.06
C THR A 178 -10.11 -0.17 -0.63
N ALA A 179 -9.64 -1.28 -0.04
CA ALA A 179 -9.73 -2.61 -0.64
C ALA A 179 -11.17 -3.03 -1.02
N PRO A 180 -12.21 -2.82 -0.18
CA PRO A 180 -13.57 -3.19 -0.55
C PRO A 180 -14.08 -2.42 -1.78
N ALA A 181 -13.88 -1.10 -1.81
CA ALA A 181 -14.28 -0.26 -2.94
C ALA A 181 -13.48 -0.60 -4.21
N THR A 182 -12.19 -0.94 -4.07
CA THR A 182 -11.35 -1.41 -5.18
C THR A 182 -11.88 -2.72 -5.75
N ALA A 183 -12.28 -3.66 -4.89
CA ALA A 183 -12.81 -4.95 -5.32
C ALA A 183 -14.14 -4.76 -6.06
N GLU A 184 -15.06 -3.96 -5.52
CA GLU A 184 -16.34 -3.67 -6.15
C GLU A 184 -16.17 -3.02 -7.54
N LEU A 185 -15.31 -1.98 -7.62
CA LEU A 185 -15.00 -1.29 -8.86
C LEU A 185 -14.39 -2.25 -9.90
N LEU A 186 -13.49 -3.12 -9.49
CA LEU A 186 -12.82 -4.07 -10.39
C LEU A 186 -13.76 -5.19 -10.84
N CYS A 187 -14.58 -5.73 -9.93
CA CYS A 187 -15.57 -6.74 -10.25
C CYS A 187 -16.58 -6.23 -11.29
N ALA A 188 -17.11 -5.02 -11.10
CA ALA A 188 -18.03 -4.41 -12.05
C ALA A 188 -17.42 -4.31 -13.45
N GLN A 189 -16.13 -3.90 -13.54
CA GLN A 189 -15.43 -3.81 -14.83
C GLN A 189 -15.18 -5.21 -15.45
N ILE A 190 -14.79 -6.22 -14.67
CA ILE A 190 -14.53 -7.58 -15.15
C ILE A 190 -15.82 -8.24 -15.66
N LEU A 191 -16.94 -7.99 -14.98
CA LEU A 191 -18.23 -8.57 -15.30
C LEU A 191 -19.01 -7.78 -16.37
N GLY A 192 -18.54 -6.57 -16.72
CA GLY A 192 -19.24 -5.67 -17.63
C GLY A 192 -20.51 -5.05 -17.00
N GLU A 193 -20.54 -4.94 -15.69
CA GLU A 193 -21.63 -4.38 -14.93
C GLU A 193 -21.45 -2.88 -14.69
N ARG A 194 -22.52 -2.20 -14.26
CA ARG A 194 -22.44 -0.79 -13.90
C ARG A 194 -21.62 -0.61 -12.63
N SER A 195 -20.55 0.18 -12.73
CA SER A 195 -19.76 0.56 -11.58
C SER A 195 -20.51 1.56 -10.68
N PRO A 196 -20.38 1.48 -9.34
CA PRO A 196 -20.97 2.43 -8.41
C PRO A 196 -20.39 3.84 -8.56
N VAL A 197 -19.15 3.95 -9.04
CA VAL A 197 -18.45 5.21 -9.33
C VAL A 197 -17.75 5.12 -10.69
N SER A 198 -17.49 6.28 -11.35
CA SER A 198 -16.71 6.28 -12.60
C SER A 198 -15.31 5.71 -12.36
N PRO A 199 -14.85 4.74 -13.16
CA PRO A 199 -13.49 4.20 -13.05
C PRO A 199 -12.40 5.13 -13.63
N ASP A 200 -12.76 6.15 -14.39
CA ASP A 200 -11.86 6.91 -15.27
C ASP A 200 -10.62 7.46 -14.56
N ALA A 201 -10.80 7.97 -13.34
CA ALA A 201 -9.71 8.53 -12.54
C ALA A 201 -8.67 7.49 -12.11
N TRP A 202 -9.02 6.20 -12.12
CA TRP A 202 -8.16 5.11 -11.64
C TRP A 202 -7.72 4.15 -12.73
N LEU A 203 -8.19 4.31 -13.98
CA LEU A 203 -7.78 3.44 -15.08
C LEU A 203 -6.26 3.50 -15.30
N PRO A 204 -5.58 2.35 -15.41
CA PRO A 204 -4.12 2.30 -15.65
C PRO A 204 -3.68 3.03 -16.91
N ALA A 205 -4.51 3.04 -17.95
CA ALA A 205 -4.23 3.71 -19.22
C ALA A 205 -3.97 5.23 -19.11
N ARG A 206 -4.38 5.88 -17.99
CA ARG A 206 -4.10 7.30 -17.76
C ARG A 206 -2.61 7.64 -17.69
N LEU A 207 -1.78 6.71 -17.13
CA LEU A 207 -0.34 6.94 -17.01
C LEU A 207 0.37 6.91 -18.37
N GLN A 208 -0.08 6.08 -19.31
CA GLN A 208 0.49 6.05 -20.67
C GLN A 208 0.27 7.35 -21.44
N LYS A 209 -0.84 8.06 -21.16
CA LYS A 209 -1.10 9.37 -21.76
C LYS A 209 -0.19 10.47 -21.23
N GLN A 210 0.31 10.36 -20.01
CA GLN A 210 1.22 11.34 -19.40
C GLN A 210 2.63 11.23 -19.99
N GLU A 211 3.11 10.01 -20.29
CA GLU A 211 4.42 9.80 -20.92
C GLU A 211 4.46 10.27 -22.38
N ALA A 212 3.32 10.29 -23.07
CA ALA A 212 3.21 10.77 -24.46
C ALA A 212 3.15 12.29 -24.60
N ILE A 213 3.01 13.03 -23.49
CA ILE A 213 2.88 14.50 -23.46
C ILE A 213 4.15 15.16 -22.84
N ALA A 214 5.02 14.39 -22.21
CA ALA A 214 6.28 14.84 -21.60
C ALA A 214 7.47 14.66 -22.56
#